data_3397d9f8b64c63ae7c5aa7cdf66977e5
#
_entry.id   3397d9f8b64c63ae7c5aa7cdf66977e5
#
_cell.length_a   1.000
_cell.length_b   1.000
_cell.length_c   1.000
_cell.angle_alpha   90.00
_cell.angle_beta   90.00
_cell.angle_gamma   90.00
#
_symmetry.space_group_name_H-M   'P 1'
#
loop_
_entity.id
_entity.type
_entity.pdbx_description
1 polymer ?
#
loop_
_entity_poly.entity_id
_entity_poly.type
_entity_poly.pdbx_seq_one_letter_code
_entity_poly.pdbx_strand_id
1 'polypeptide(L)'
;KRALKFAKKHHIKKVILTSSVAAIFHGIELKEYYDENDWSDPENPSIDHYSKSKTLAEKAAWDFIEAEGKPFEFSVINPALVIGPSLSNDLGESNKAIQMVATGKMPVAVPLQFGYVDVRDVAAAHILAMQKPASDGERFALAEKDMWYEDVAKVLRENGFNKAPKLSVPVWAAKILANFSPELKMALPYIGRVRSV
;
A
#
# COMPACT_ATOMS: atom_id res chain seq x y z
N LYS A 1 -12.15 -10.81 -11.44
CA LYS A 1 -12.73 -11.97 -12.17
C LYS A 1 -12.95 -11.71 -13.66
N ARG A 2 -13.55 -10.57 -14.12
CA ARG A 2 -13.78 -10.35 -15.58
C ARG A 2 -12.47 -10.36 -16.37
N ALA A 3 -11.43 -9.65 -15.95
CA ALA A 3 -10.13 -9.63 -16.61
C ALA A 3 -9.49 -11.02 -16.68
N LEU A 4 -9.54 -11.81 -15.60
CA LEU A 4 -9.00 -13.17 -15.57
C LEU A 4 -9.77 -14.14 -16.50
N LYS A 5 -11.10 -14.03 -16.54
CA LYS A 5 -11.92 -14.79 -17.52
C LYS A 5 -11.56 -14.42 -18.96
N PHE A 6 -11.31 -13.14 -19.22
CA PHE A 6 -10.87 -12.68 -20.53
C PHE A 6 -9.49 -13.23 -20.88
N ALA A 7 -8.54 -13.18 -19.95
CA ALA A 7 -7.19 -13.73 -20.11
C ALA A 7 -7.24 -15.23 -20.44
N LYS A 8 -8.03 -16.03 -19.71
CA LYS A 8 -8.24 -17.44 -19.98
C LYS A 8 -8.81 -17.66 -21.38
N LYS A 9 -9.88 -16.93 -21.74
CA LYS A 9 -10.54 -17.05 -23.06
C LYS A 9 -9.59 -16.76 -24.22
N HIS A 10 -8.63 -15.86 -24.03
CA HIS A 10 -7.68 -15.45 -25.07
C HIS A 10 -6.30 -16.10 -24.95
N HIS A 11 -6.19 -17.17 -24.16
CA HIS A 11 -4.96 -17.96 -24.01
C HIS A 11 -3.74 -17.11 -23.64
N ILE A 12 -3.94 -16.10 -22.77
CA ILE A 12 -2.84 -15.30 -22.21
C ILE A 12 -1.96 -16.24 -21.37
N LYS A 13 -0.65 -16.15 -21.58
CA LYS A 13 0.30 -17.07 -20.94
C LYS A 13 0.58 -16.71 -19.48
N LYS A 14 0.56 -15.42 -19.15
CA LYS A 14 0.91 -14.92 -17.82
C LYS A 14 0.11 -13.67 -17.48
N VAL A 15 -0.35 -13.58 -16.24
CA VAL A 15 -1.05 -12.41 -15.70
C VAL A 15 -0.36 -11.97 -14.40
N ILE A 16 -0.10 -10.66 -14.27
CA ILE A 16 0.44 -10.07 -13.05
C ILE A 16 -0.60 -9.10 -12.51
N LEU A 17 -1.03 -9.32 -11.27
CA LEU A 17 -2.02 -8.49 -10.60
C LEU A 17 -1.32 -7.46 -9.71
N THR A 18 -1.61 -6.19 -9.89
CA THR A 18 -1.24 -5.16 -8.92
C THR A 18 -2.27 -5.12 -7.79
N SER A 19 -1.89 -5.65 -6.64
CA SER A 19 -2.67 -5.56 -5.40
C SER A 19 -2.17 -4.42 -4.51
N SER A 20 -1.92 -4.67 -3.23
CA SER A 20 -1.37 -3.72 -2.27
C SER A 20 -0.92 -4.45 -1.00
N VAL A 21 0.04 -3.90 -0.25
CA VAL A 21 0.33 -4.34 1.13
C VAL A 21 -0.91 -4.24 2.04
N ALA A 22 -1.92 -3.47 1.65
CA ALA A 22 -3.23 -3.44 2.32
C ALA A 22 -3.94 -4.81 2.35
N ALA A 23 -3.55 -5.75 1.48
CA ALA A 23 -4.03 -7.13 1.52
C ALA A 23 -3.18 -8.05 2.43
N ILE A 24 -2.12 -7.52 3.06
CA ILE A 24 -1.16 -8.30 3.86
C ILE A 24 -1.42 -8.14 5.35
N PHE A 25 -1.51 -6.92 5.89
CA PHE A 25 -1.35 -6.68 7.33
C PHE A 25 -2.51 -5.96 8.05
N HIS A 26 -3.67 -5.79 7.43
CA HIS A 26 -4.80 -5.10 8.09
C HIS A 26 -5.76 -6.08 8.77
N GLY A 27 -6.23 -5.69 9.96
CA GLY A 27 -7.25 -6.47 10.69
C GLY A 27 -6.75 -7.76 11.35
N ILE A 28 -5.45 -8.01 11.33
CA ILE A 28 -4.82 -9.18 11.97
C ILE A 28 -4.02 -8.79 13.21
N GLU A 29 -3.52 -9.77 13.94
CA GLU A 29 -2.66 -9.56 15.09
C GLU A 29 -1.43 -8.73 14.70
N LEU A 30 -1.02 -7.84 15.61
CA LEU A 30 0.11 -6.95 15.35
C LEU A 30 1.41 -7.72 15.44
N LYS A 31 2.15 -7.64 14.34
CA LYS A 31 3.53 -8.11 14.23
C LYS A 31 4.45 -6.92 14.00
N GLU A 32 5.72 -7.08 14.30
CA GLU A 32 6.77 -6.10 13.95
C GLU A 32 7.08 -6.14 12.46
N TYR A 33 7.01 -7.33 11.86
CA TYR A 33 7.26 -7.58 10.45
C TYR A 33 6.19 -8.48 9.84
N TYR A 34 5.75 -8.15 8.63
CA TYR A 34 4.79 -8.90 7.82
C TYR A 34 5.44 -9.30 6.50
N ASP A 35 5.04 -10.44 5.97
CA ASP A 35 5.55 -10.95 4.70
C ASP A 35 4.42 -11.38 3.74
N GLU A 36 4.79 -11.94 2.61
CA GLU A 36 3.88 -12.39 1.56
C GLU A 36 2.96 -13.54 1.98
N ASN A 37 3.25 -14.23 3.10
CA ASN A 37 2.39 -15.29 3.64
C ASN A 37 1.24 -14.73 4.49
N ASP A 38 1.37 -13.50 4.94
CA ASP A 38 0.33 -12.84 5.74
C ASP A 38 -0.85 -12.38 4.87
N TRP A 39 -2.03 -12.42 5.47
CA TRP A 39 -3.26 -11.94 4.84
C TRP A 39 -4.06 -11.07 5.79
N SER A 40 -4.46 -9.92 5.31
CA SER A 40 -5.43 -9.07 6.01
C SER A 40 -6.74 -9.83 6.25
N ASP A 41 -7.36 -9.57 7.41
CA ASP A 41 -8.66 -10.14 7.74
C ASP A 41 -9.78 -9.22 7.27
N PRO A 42 -10.50 -9.56 6.18
CA PRO A 42 -11.57 -8.72 5.65
C PRO A 42 -12.83 -8.72 6.55
N GLU A 43 -12.94 -9.63 7.51
CA GLU A 43 -14.09 -9.71 8.43
C GLU A 43 -13.86 -8.94 9.73
N ASN A 44 -12.63 -8.48 10.00
CA ASN A 44 -12.34 -7.66 11.17
C ASN A 44 -13.07 -6.30 11.05
N PRO A 45 -13.90 -5.92 12.06
CA PRO A 45 -14.68 -4.68 12.00
C PRO A 45 -13.84 -3.40 11.98
N SER A 46 -12.55 -3.47 12.31
CA SER A 46 -11.63 -2.32 12.29
C SER A 46 -10.93 -2.13 10.93
N ILE A 47 -11.10 -3.05 9.98
CA ILE A 47 -10.48 -2.92 8.65
C ILE A 47 -11.18 -1.81 7.85
N ASP A 48 -10.39 -0.94 7.23
CA ASP A 48 -10.92 0.08 6.35
C ASP A 48 -11.44 -0.51 5.02
N HIS A 49 -12.32 0.24 4.34
CA HIS A 49 -12.97 -0.23 3.11
C HIS A 49 -11.97 -0.52 1.97
N TYR A 50 -10.88 0.25 1.89
CA TYR A 50 -9.86 0.04 0.87
C TYR A 50 -9.13 -1.28 1.11
N SER A 51 -8.62 -1.50 2.32
CA SER A 51 -7.92 -2.73 2.70
C SER A 51 -8.82 -3.96 2.54
N LYS A 52 -10.08 -3.87 2.97
CA LYS A 52 -11.08 -4.92 2.73
C LYS A 52 -11.25 -5.21 1.24
N SER A 53 -11.40 -4.19 0.41
CA SER A 53 -11.61 -4.35 -1.02
C SER A 53 -10.41 -5.00 -1.71
N LYS A 54 -9.18 -4.59 -1.36
CA LYS A 54 -7.94 -5.15 -1.92
C LYS A 54 -7.77 -6.61 -1.51
N THR A 55 -7.98 -6.93 -0.24
CA THR A 55 -7.92 -8.30 0.27
C THR A 55 -8.90 -9.23 -0.45
N LEU A 56 -10.16 -8.83 -0.53
CA LEU A 56 -11.19 -9.63 -1.21
C LEU A 56 -10.93 -9.76 -2.72
N ALA A 57 -10.43 -8.71 -3.36
CA ALA A 57 -10.10 -8.74 -4.79
C ALA A 57 -8.96 -9.73 -5.08
N GLU A 58 -7.90 -9.70 -4.25
CA GLU A 58 -6.74 -10.58 -4.41
C GLU A 58 -7.11 -12.03 -4.11
N LYS A 59 -7.77 -12.30 -2.97
CA LYS A 59 -8.27 -13.65 -2.64
C LYS A 59 -9.15 -14.22 -3.76
N ALA A 60 -10.08 -13.41 -4.28
CA ALA A 60 -10.94 -13.81 -5.40
C ALA A 60 -10.20 -14.05 -6.72
N ALA A 61 -8.99 -13.49 -6.88
CA ALA A 61 -8.13 -13.81 -8.03
C ALA A 61 -7.46 -15.18 -7.83
N TRP A 62 -6.88 -15.44 -6.67
CA TRP A 62 -6.29 -16.73 -6.33
C TRP A 62 -7.32 -17.87 -6.40
N ASP A 63 -8.52 -17.68 -5.81
CA ASP A 63 -9.62 -18.65 -5.91
C ASP A 63 -9.98 -18.96 -7.36
N PHE A 64 -9.98 -17.96 -8.23
CA PHE A 64 -10.24 -18.16 -9.66
C PHE A 64 -9.13 -19.00 -10.31
N ILE A 65 -7.87 -18.72 -10.03
CA ILE A 65 -6.73 -19.46 -10.59
C ILE A 65 -6.80 -20.95 -10.20
N GLU A 66 -7.05 -21.23 -8.93
CA GLU A 66 -7.16 -22.61 -8.45
C GLU A 66 -8.40 -23.32 -9.02
N ALA A 67 -9.57 -22.69 -8.99
CA ALA A 67 -10.81 -23.28 -9.50
C ALA A 67 -10.79 -23.58 -10.99
N GLU A 68 -9.99 -22.82 -11.76
CA GLU A 68 -9.87 -23.00 -13.22
C GLU A 68 -8.67 -23.88 -13.62
N GLY A 69 -7.98 -24.50 -12.64
CA GLY A 69 -6.86 -25.42 -12.87
C GLY A 69 -5.60 -24.73 -13.38
N LYS A 70 -5.30 -23.51 -12.88
CA LYS A 70 -4.12 -22.72 -13.23
C LYS A 70 -4.02 -22.47 -14.74
N PRO A 71 -4.97 -21.77 -15.34
CA PRO A 71 -5.08 -21.63 -16.79
C PRO A 71 -3.96 -20.80 -17.43
N PHE A 72 -3.15 -20.09 -16.65
CA PHE A 72 -1.98 -19.30 -17.01
C PHE A 72 -1.11 -19.09 -15.77
N GLU A 73 0.14 -18.70 -15.98
CA GLU A 73 1.01 -18.26 -14.87
C GLU A 73 0.43 -16.99 -14.22
N PHE A 74 0.43 -16.96 -12.88
CA PHE A 74 -0.17 -15.86 -12.13
C PHE A 74 0.72 -15.41 -10.97
N SER A 75 0.98 -14.12 -10.89
CA SER A 75 1.74 -13.50 -9.79
C SER A 75 1.02 -12.26 -9.29
N VAL A 76 1.30 -11.88 -8.05
CA VAL A 76 0.75 -10.67 -7.44
C VAL A 76 1.86 -9.76 -6.94
N ILE A 77 1.77 -8.48 -7.27
CA ILE A 77 2.62 -7.43 -6.73
C ILE A 77 1.80 -6.65 -5.70
N ASN A 78 2.30 -6.55 -4.48
CA ASN A 78 1.70 -5.87 -3.34
C ASN A 78 2.52 -4.63 -2.96
N PRO A 79 2.39 -3.49 -3.66
CA PRO A 79 3.16 -2.30 -3.33
C PRO A 79 2.66 -1.65 -2.04
N ALA A 80 3.58 -1.03 -1.30
CA ALA A 80 3.31 -0.03 -0.27
C ALA A 80 2.85 1.30 -0.90
N LEU A 81 3.05 2.46 -0.26
CA LEU A 81 2.73 3.75 -0.86
C LEU A 81 3.65 4.03 -2.05
N VAL A 82 3.09 3.94 -3.24
CA VAL A 82 3.84 4.19 -4.48
C VAL A 82 3.99 5.70 -4.68
N ILE A 83 5.23 6.17 -4.65
CA ILE A 83 5.59 7.57 -4.88
C ILE A 83 6.53 7.69 -6.06
N GLY A 84 6.69 8.88 -6.59
CA GLY A 84 7.64 9.14 -7.67
C GLY A 84 7.03 9.99 -8.80
N PRO A 85 7.76 10.15 -9.93
CA PRO A 85 7.32 10.99 -11.02
C PRO A 85 6.05 10.45 -11.69
N SER A 86 5.04 11.33 -11.83
CA SER A 86 3.82 11.01 -12.56
C SER A 86 4.02 11.22 -14.06
N LEU A 87 3.46 10.31 -14.87
CA LEU A 87 3.44 10.44 -16.34
C LEU A 87 2.23 11.23 -16.83
N SER A 88 1.34 11.65 -15.93
CA SER A 88 0.14 12.43 -16.23
C SER A 88 -0.10 13.51 -15.18
N ASN A 89 -1.10 14.35 -15.40
CA ASN A 89 -1.54 15.35 -14.42
C ASN A 89 -2.28 14.75 -13.22
N ASP A 90 -2.66 13.48 -13.27
CA ASP A 90 -3.22 12.77 -12.13
C ASP A 90 -2.07 12.20 -11.28
N LEU A 91 -1.92 12.77 -10.09
CA LEU A 91 -0.85 12.39 -9.17
C LEU A 91 -1.08 11.05 -8.46
N GLY A 92 -2.32 10.53 -8.48
CA GLY A 92 -2.69 9.41 -7.62
C GLY A 92 -2.69 9.77 -6.12
N GLU A 93 -3.26 8.91 -5.29
CA GLU A 93 -3.50 9.23 -3.87
C GLU A 93 -2.22 9.34 -3.04
N SER A 94 -1.22 8.48 -3.29
CA SER A 94 0.04 8.51 -2.52
C SER A 94 0.83 9.79 -2.77
N ASN A 95 0.98 10.22 -4.03
CA ASN A 95 1.64 11.47 -4.35
C ASN A 95 0.85 12.69 -3.85
N LYS A 96 -0.50 12.65 -3.86
CA LYS A 96 -1.33 13.69 -3.25
C LYS A 96 -1.09 13.81 -1.74
N ALA A 97 -0.92 12.68 -1.04
CA ALA A 97 -0.59 12.67 0.38
C ALA A 97 0.75 13.38 0.64
N ILE A 98 1.79 13.07 -0.13
CA ILE A 98 3.09 13.76 -0.06
C ILE A 98 2.95 15.26 -0.40
N GLN A 99 2.16 15.60 -1.42
CA GLN A 99 1.89 17.00 -1.80
C GLN A 99 1.21 17.77 -0.66
N MET A 100 0.28 17.13 0.07
CA MET A 100 -0.38 17.77 1.23
C MET A 100 0.64 18.10 2.33
N VAL A 101 1.58 17.21 2.59
CA VAL A 101 2.69 17.47 3.53
C VAL A 101 3.57 18.60 3.01
N ALA A 102 4.02 18.53 1.76
CA ALA A 102 4.93 19.50 1.14
C ALA A 102 4.34 20.92 1.09
N THR A 103 3.03 21.05 0.86
CA THR A 103 2.32 22.34 0.75
C THR A 103 1.82 22.91 2.07
N GLY A 104 2.01 22.20 3.18
CA GLY A 104 1.57 22.61 4.52
C GLY A 104 0.06 22.49 4.75
N LYS A 105 -0.66 21.76 3.89
CA LYS A 105 -2.07 21.43 4.14
C LYS A 105 -2.25 20.52 5.35
N MET A 106 -1.19 19.81 5.75
CA MET A 106 -1.07 19.11 7.03
C MET A 106 -0.19 19.97 7.95
N PRO A 107 -0.75 20.72 8.89
CA PRO A 107 0.02 21.71 9.68
C PRO A 107 0.93 21.07 10.74
N VAL A 108 0.67 19.83 11.11
CA VAL A 108 1.46 19.03 12.06
C VAL A 108 1.68 17.62 11.53
N ALA A 109 2.83 17.03 11.85
CA ALA A 109 3.07 15.63 11.55
C ALA A 109 2.37 14.74 12.59
N VAL A 110 1.56 13.81 12.11
CA VAL A 110 0.91 12.79 12.95
C VAL A 110 1.85 11.59 13.04
N PRO A 111 1.95 10.89 14.19
CA PRO A 111 2.81 9.72 14.33
C PRO A 111 2.21 8.50 13.60
N LEU A 112 2.26 8.54 12.28
CA LEU A 112 1.90 7.48 11.35
C LEU A 112 3.15 7.07 10.58
N GLN A 113 3.36 5.77 10.48
CA GLN A 113 4.42 5.17 9.69
C GLN A 113 3.83 4.45 8.48
N PHE A 114 4.48 4.59 7.34
CA PHE A 114 4.13 3.89 6.10
C PHE A 114 5.38 3.39 5.40
N GLY A 115 5.25 2.25 4.74
CA GLY A 115 6.20 1.81 3.72
C GLY A 115 6.04 2.66 2.45
N TYR A 116 7.14 2.97 1.82
CA TYR A 116 7.22 3.71 0.55
C TYR A 116 7.99 2.90 -0.47
N VAL A 117 7.60 3.02 -1.73
CA VAL A 117 8.30 2.42 -2.86
C VAL A 117 8.25 3.36 -4.06
N ASP A 118 9.35 3.44 -4.81
CA ASP A 118 9.39 4.23 -6.04
C ASP A 118 8.57 3.56 -7.15
N VAL A 119 7.81 4.35 -7.89
CA VAL A 119 6.99 3.87 -9.02
C VAL A 119 7.82 3.14 -10.08
N ARG A 120 9.09 3.50 -10.24
CA ARG A 120 10.01 2.87 -11.19
C ARG A 120 10.39 1.46 -10.75
N ASP A 121 10.57 1.24 -9.44
CA ASP A 121 10.84 -0.08 -8.87
C ASP A 121 9.60 -0.97 -8.94
N VAL A 122 8.41 -0.40 -8.71
CA VAL A 122 7.15 -1.12 -8.94
C VAL A 122 7.04 -1.57 -10.41
N ALA A 123 7.35 -0.69 -11.36
CA ALA A 123 7.34 -1.03 -12.78
C ALA A 123 8.39 -2.11 -13.12
N ALA A 124 9.60 -1.99 -12.57
CA ALA A 124 10.65 -2.98 -12.74
C ALA A 124 10.25 -4.36 -12.16
N ALA A 125 9.61 -4.39 -10.99
CA ALA A 125 9.10 -5.62 -10.38
C ALA A 125 8.05 -6.31 -11.28
N HIS A 126 7.14 -5.54 -11.91
CA HIS A 126 6.18 -6.10 -12.87
C HIS A 126 6.88 -6.72 -14.09
N ILE A 127 7.92 -6.04 -14.63
CA ILE A 127 8.70 -6.57 -15.76
C ILE A 127 9.44 -7.84 -15.35
N LEU A 128 10.07 -7.85 -14.17
CA LEU A 128 10.78 -9.03 -13.67
C LEU A 128 9.82 -10.19 -13.43
N ALA A 129 8.66 -9.94 -12.80
CA ALA A 129 7.64 -10.97 -12.62
C ALA A 129 7.14 -11.53 -13.95
N MET A 130 7.00 -10.69 -14.99
CA MET A 130 6.63 -11.12 -16.34
C MET A 130 7.69 -12.03 -16.98
N GLN A 131 8.97 -11.73 -16.76
CA GLN A 131 10.09 -12.41 -17.42
C GLN A 131 10.56 -13.68 -16.69
N LYS A 132 10.37 -13.76 -15.37
CA LYS A 132 10.89 -14.85 -14.55
C LYS A 132 9.83 -15.95 -14.34
N PRO A 133 10.09 -17.21 -14.77
CA PRO A 133 9.17 -18.32 -14.49
C PRO A 133 8.97 -18.55 -12.98
N ALA A 134 10.01 -18.35 -12.17
CA ALA A 134 9.96 -18.53 -10.72
C ALA A 134 8.99 -17.57 -10.00
N SER A 135 8.39 -16.61 -10.69
CA SER A 135 7.37 -15.73 -10.11
C SER A 135 5.96 -16.34 -10.17
N ASP A 136 5.77 -17.45 -10.87
CA ASP A 136 4.46 -18.10 -10.95
C ASP A 136 4.04 -18.66 -9.59
N GLY A 137 2.82 -18.34 -9.18
CA GLY A 137 2.27 -18.73 -7.90
C GLY A 137 2.69 -17.85 -6.72
N GLU A 138 3.47 -16.79 -6.96
CA GLU A 138 4.07 -15.97 -5.90
C GLU A 138 3.38 -14.62 -5.71
N ARG A 139 3.46 -14.12 -4.47
CA ARG A 139 3.15 -12.74 -4.07
C ARG A 139 4.47 -12.02 -3.81
N PHE A 140 4.52 -10.71 -4.06
CA PHE A 140 5.70 -9.89 -3.83
C PHE A 140 5.31 -8.59 -3.13
N ALA A 141 5.67 -8.47 -1.86
CA ALA A 141 5.53 -7.22 -1.12
C ALA A 141 6.64 -6.25 -1.52
N LEU A 142 6.28 -5.03 -1.89
CA LEU A 142 7.24 -4.02 -2.31
C LEU A 142 7.20 -2.82 -1.38
N ALA A 143 8.20 -2.72 -0.51
CA ALA A 143 8.50 -1.55 0.29
C ALA A 143 10.02 -1.33 0.28
N GLU A 144 10.49 -0.14 -0.07
CA GLU A 144 11.91 0.20 -0.01
C GLU A 144 12.28 0.68 1.39
N LYS A 145 11.41 1.51 1.99
CA LYS A 145 11.68 2.12 3.28
C LYS A 145 10.41 2.44 4.03
N ASP A 146 10.41 2.13 5.32
CA ASP A 146 9.39 2.59 6.25
C ASP A 146 9.78 3.94 6.84
N MET A 147 8.89 4.93 6.75
CA MET A 147 9.14 6.27 7.28
C MET A 147 7.93 6.80 8.05
N TRP A 148 8.21 7.50 9.14
CA TRP A 148 7.22 8.30 9.84
C TRP A 148 6.89 9.58 9.06
N TYR A 149 5.69 10.09 9.19
CA TYR A 149 5.34 11.37 8.55
C TYR A 149 6.23 12.53 8.98
N GLU A 150 6.76 12.52 10.21
CA GLU A 150 7.72 13.52 10.66
C GLU A 150 9.05 13.45 9.90
N ASP A 151 9.53 12.25 9.58
CA ASP A 151 10.74 12.05 8.77
C ASP A 151 10.51 12.49 7.33
N VAL A 152 9.36 12.16 6.75
CA VAL A 152 8.95 12.65 5.42
C VAL A 152 8.92 14.18 5.40
N ALA A 153 8.30 14.80 6.42
CA ALA A 153 8.26 16.26 6.52
C ALA A 153 9.65 16.87 6.69
N LYS A 154 10.56 16.21 7.41
CA LYS A 154 11.97 16.63 7.54
C LYS A 154 12.68 16.59 6.20
N VAL A 155 12.62 15.47 5.48
CA VAL A 155 13.22 15.32 4.15
C VAL A 155 12.69 16.38 3.18
N LEU A 156 11.38 16.63 3.19
CA LEU A 156 10.78 17.67 2.35
C LEU A 156 11.33 19.06 2.66
N ARG A 157 11.49 19.42 3.95
CA ARG A 157 12.07 20.73 4.32
C ARG A 157 13.53 20.88 3.89
N GLU A 158 14.33 19.81 4.05
CA GLU A 158 15.73 19.77 3.62
C GLU A 158 15.87 19.95 2.10
N ASN A 159 14.80 19.64 1.35
CA ASN A 159 14.73 19.81 -0.11
C ASN A 159 13.91 21.03 -0.55
N GLY A 160 13.75 22.04 0.32
CA GLY A 160 13.18 23.33 -0.03
C GLY A 160 11.67 23.47 0.11
N PHE A 161 10.96 22.45 0.57
CA PHE A 161 9.51 22.53 0.85
C PHE A 161 9.26 23.11 2.25
N ASN A 162 9.55 24.40 2.44
CA ASN A 162 9.54 25.09 3.73
C ASN A 162 8.18 25.12 4.43
N LYS A 163 7.08 24.81 3.71
CA LYS A 163 5.73 24.71 4.26
C LYS A 163 5.44 23.36 4.93
N ALA A 164 6.29 22.36 4.73
CA ALA A 164 6.12 21.06 5.40
C ALA A 164 6.19 21.22 6.91
N PRO A 165 5.37 20.48 7.69
CA PRO A 165 5.21 20.68 9.12
C PRO A 165 6.54 20.55 9.87
N LYS A 166 6.76 21.46 10.83
CA LYS A 166 7.93 21.44 11.73
C LYS A 166 7.65 20.73 13.07
N LEU A 167 6.37 20.64 13.39
CA LEU A 167 5.92 20.07 14.66
C LEU A 167 5.29 18.71 14.43
N SER A 168 5.65 17.75 15.25
CA SER A 168 4.92 16.49 15.38
C SER A 168 4.09 16.50 16.67
N VAL A 169 2.95 15.84 16.62
CA VAL A 169 2.09 15.69 17.80
C VAL A 169 2.37 14.35 18.48
N PRO A 170 2.39 14.29 19.81
CA PRO A 170 2.54 13.03 20.51
C PRO A 170 1.32 12.12 20.26
N VAL A 171 1.52 10.81 20.42
CA VAL A 171 0.50 9.77 20.15
C VAL A 171 -0.83 10.06 20.85
N TRP A 172 -0.80 10.50 22.10
CA TRP A 172 -2.03 10.81 22.86
C TRP A 172 -2.80 11.99 22.26
N ALA A 173 -2.10 13.03 21.80
CA ALA A 173 -2.72 14.19 21.17
C ALA A 173 -3.28 13.85 19.79
N ALA A 174 -2.55 13.03 19.00
CA ALA A 174 -3.03 12.53 17.71
C ALA A 174 -4.32 11.72 17.86
N LYS A 175 -4.43 10.89 18.90
CA LYS A 175 -5.65 10.12 19.21
C LYS A 175 -6.83 11.02 19.59
N ILE A 176 -6.59 12.13 20.28
CA ILE A 176 -7.63 13.12 20.58
C ILE A 176 -8.07 13.83 19.29
N LEU A 177 -7.12 14.31 18.48
CA LEU A 177 -7.40 14.98 17.20
C LEU A 177 -8.19 14.09 16.24
N ALA A 178 -7.99 12.78 16.28
CA ALA A 178 -8.72 11.82 15.46
C ALA A 178 -10.24 11.83 15.70
N ASN A 179 -10.72 12.32 16.85
CA ASN A 179 -12.17 12.47 17.07
C ASN A 179 -12.77 13.64 16.27
N PHE A 180 -11.95 14.56 15.77
CA PHE A 180 -12.36 15.76 15.05
C PHE A 180 -12.05 15.70 13.54
N SER A 181 -11.36 14.66 13.06
CA SER A 181 -11.02 14.46 11.65
C SER A 181 -11.38 13.05 11.20
N PRO A 182 -12.28 12.89 10.22
CA PRO A 182 -12.65 11.58 9.67
C PRO A 182 -11.43 10.80 9.17
N GLU A 183 -10.46 11.48 8.55
CA GLU A 183 -9.24 10.88 8.00
C GLU A 183 -8.36 10.31 9.12
N LEU A 184 -8.15 11.09 10.20
CA LEU A 184 -7.39 10.62 11.35
C LEU A 184 -8.13 9.55 12.14
N LYS A 185 -9.47 9.57 12.13
CA LYS A 185 -10.28 8.55 12.78
C LYS A 185 -10.09 7.17 12.11
N MET A 186 -10.00 7.13 10.79
CA MET A 186 -9.66 5.90 10.05
C MET A 186 -8.24 5.43 10.34
N ALA A 187 -7.33 6.35 10.63
CA ALA A 187 -5.94 6.05 10.96
C ALA A 187 -5.71 5.67 12.44
N LEU A 188 -6.71 5.79 13.31
CA LEU A 188 -6.61 5.51 14.75
C LEU A 188 -5.91 4.20 15.12
N PRO A 189 -6.22 3.04 14.46
CA PRO A 189 -5.55 1.78 14.76
C PRO A 189 -4.04 1.80 14.50
N TYR A 190 -3.56 2.76 13.71
CA TYR A 190 -2.21 2.83 13.19
C TYR A 190 -1.35 3.91 13.85
N ILE A 191 -1.98 4.83 14.61
CA ILE A 191 -1.28 5.93 15.27
C ILE A 191 -0.28 5.40 16.31
N GLY A 192 1.00 5.75 16.13
CA GLY A 192 2.10 5.40 17.03
C GLY A 192 2.55 3.95 16.93
N ARG A 193 2.23 3.25 15.85
CA ARG A 193 2.61 1.84 15.65
C ARG A 193 3.63 1.70 14.52
N VAL A 194 4.65 0.87 14.78
CA VAL A 194 5.62 0.42 13.77
C VAL A 194 5.01 -0.76 13.01
N ARG A 195 5.14 -0.76 11.71
CA ARG A 195 4.79 -1.87 10.83
C ARG A 195 5.70 -1.86 9.63
N SER A 196 6.39 -2.97 9.43
CA SER A 196 7.29 -3.18 8.30
C SER A 196 6.80 -4.34 7.43
N VAL A 197 7.01 -4.21 6.14
CA VAL A 197 6.68 -5.24 5.13
C VAL A 197 7.92 -5.52 4.29
#